data_42e5a3b9f6d5d3595838b0ba79e21d11
#
_entry.id   42e5a3b9f6d5d3595838b0ba79e21d11
#
_cell.length_a   1.000
_cell.length_b   1.000
_cell.length_c   1.000
_cell.angle_alpha   90.00
_cell.angle_beta   90.00
_cell.angle_gamma   90.00
#
_symmetry.space_group_name_H-M   'P 1'
#
loop_
_entity.id
_entity.type
_entity.pdbx_description
1 polymer ?
#
loop_
_entity_poly.entity_id
_entity_poly.type
_entity_poly.pdbx_seq_one_letter_code
_entity_poly.pdbx_strand_id
1 'polypeptide(L)'
;MAKEIPTPSSPSMTARLGAEVFGTFLLVGGVIGTAYFSSANTGILGPALAVGLAVLAGAYAVGHISGAHFNPAVTIGAAVAGRFAWKDAPAYIIAQFVGGLLATSMLALIGAFGPSGSLASAQEGGFFSTGWDALSPEGYGFVAVVVAELVL
;
A
#
# COMPACT_ATOMS: atom_id res chain seq x y z
N MET A 1 -5.31 29.04 40.10
CA MET A 1 -4.25 28.51 39.23
C MET A 1 -4.89 27.50 38.29
N ALA A 2 -5.01 27.82 37.02
CA ALA A 2 -5.45 26.85 36.00
C ALA A 2 -4.35 25.82 35.84
N LYS A 3 -4.67 24.53 35.98
CA LYS A 3 -3.74 23.42 35.78
C LYS A 3 -3.48 23.34 34.28
N GLU A 4 -2.25 23.60 33.82
CA GLU A 4 -1.86 23.41 32.45
C GLU A 4 -2.12 21.95 32.07
N ILE A 5 -2.94 21.74 31.05
CA ILE A 5 -3.19 20.42 30.45
C ILE A 5 -1.92 20.11 29.63
N PRO A 6 -1.17 19.03 29.95
CA PRO A 6 0.02 18.69 29.18
C PRO A 6 -0.35 18.48 27.70
N THR A 7 0.33 19.18 26.80
CA THR A 7 0.18 18.92 25.36
C THR A 7 0.67 17.49 25.07
N PRO A 8 -0.10 16.66 24.35
CA PRO A 8 0.33 15.32 23.99
C PRO A 8 1.68 15.39 23.26
N SER A 9 2.66 14.58 23.69
CA SER A 9 3.92 14.47 22.98
C SER A 9 3.68 13.90 21.58
N SER A 10 4.38 14.43 20.57
CA SER A 10 4.34 13.88 19.22
C SER A 10 4.82 12.42 19.23
N PRO A 11 4.20 11.52 18.42
CA PRO A 11 4.61 10.12 18.35
C PRO A 11 6.08 9.95 17.99
N SER A 12 6.75 8.99 18.62
CA SER A 12 8.16 8.68 18.32
C SER A 12 8.33 8.22 16.86
N MET A 13 9.52 8.39 16.29
CA MET A 13 9.82 7.91 14.95
C MET A 13 9.54 6.41 14.82
N THR A 14 9.90 5.60 15.81
CA THR A 14 9.62 4.16 15.81
C THR A 14 8.11 3.86 15.73
N ALA A 15 7.28 4.57 16.47
CA ALA A 15 5.83 4.42 16.41
C ALA A 15 5.28 4.82 15.04
N ARG A 16 5.80 5.91 14.46
CA ARG A 16 5.43 6.37 13.12
C ARG A 16 5.79 5.34 12.04
N LEU A 17 7.01 4.79 12.10
CA LEU A 17 7.46 3.76 11.16
C LEU A 17 6.67 2.46 11.31
N GLY A 18 6.36 2.02 12.53
CA GLY A 18 5.49 0.87 12.77
C GLY A 18 4.09 1.05 12.18
N ALA A 19 3.53 2.26 12.28
CA ALA A 19 2.25 2.63 11.69
C ALA A 19 2.30 2.57 10.14
N GLU A 20 3.39 3.03 9.52
CA GLU A 20 3.58 2.94 8.06
C GLU A 20 3.75 1.49 7.58
N VAL A 21 4.51 0.65 8.31
CA VAL A 21 4.61 -0.80 8.03
C VAL A 21 3.22 -1.43 8.07
N PHE A 22 2.47 -1.18 9.15
CA PHE A 22 1.13 -1.75 9.33
C PHE A 22 0.16 -1.28 8.24
N GLY A 23 0.10 0.02 7.97
CA GLY A 23 -0.82 0.58 7.00
C GLY A 23 -0.50 0.12 5.57
N THR A 24 0.77 0.06 5.19
CA THR A 24 1.17 -0.47 3.88
C THR A 24 0.91 -1.97 3.77
N PHE A 25 1.16 -2.73 4.84
CA PHE A 25 0.78 -4.15 4.89
C PHE A 25 -0.71 -4.35 4.66
N LEU A 26 -1.56 -3.55 5.32
CA LEU A 26 -3.01 -3.61 5.16
C LEU A 26 -3.45 -3.22 3.73
N LEU A 27 -2.85 -2.17 3.18
CA LEU A 27 -3.11 -1.70 1.81
C LEU A 27 -2.78 -2.78 0.79
N VAL A 28 -1.53 -3.25 0.77
CA VAL A 28 -1.04 -4.23 -0.21
C VAL A 28 -1.72 -5.59 -0.01
N GLY A 29 -1.88 -6.04 1.24
CA GLY A 29 -2.58 -7.27 1.57
C GLY A 29 -4.06 -7.23 1.15
N GLY A 30 -4.72 -6.09 1.33
CA GLY A 30 -6.11 -5.89 0.93
C GLY A 30 -6.31 -5.95 -0.57
N VAL A 31 -5.58 -5.14 -1.33
CA VAL A 31 -5.75 -5.07 -2.79
C VAL A 31 -5.30 -6.36 -3.48
N ILE A 32 -4.08 -6.82 -3.22
CA ILE A 32 -3.53 -8.03 -3.86
C ILE A 32 -4.26 -9.27 -3.36
N GLY A 33 -4.56 -9.36 -2.06
CA GLY A 33 -5.33 -10.49 -1.52
C GLY A 33 -6.72 -10.60 -2.14
N THR A 34 -7.43 -9.49 -2.33
CA THR A 34 -8.74 -9.51 -3.01
C THR A 34 -8.60 -9.87 -4.48
N ALA A 35 -7.59 -9.33 -5.17
CA ALA A 35 -7.31 -9.69 -6.55
C ALA A 35 -6.97 -11.17 -6.70
N TYR A 36 -6.20 -11.73 -5.78
CA TYR A 36 -5.74 -13.12 -5.82
C TYR A 36 -6.85 -14.12 -5.48
N PHE A 37 -7.63 -13.86 -4.40
CA PHE A 37 -8.59 -14.84 -3.91
C PHE A 37 -10.03 -14.61 -4.41
N SER A 38 -10.37 -13.42 -4.88
CA SER A 38 -11.77 -13.06 -5.12
C SER A 38 -12.06 -12.48 -6.51
N SER A 39 -11.05 -12.19 -7.34
CA SER A 39 -11.26 -11.54 -8.63
C SER A 39 -12.18 -12.30 -9.56
N ALA A 40 -12.16 -13.63 -9.52
CA ALA A 40 -13.08 -14.48 -10.30
C ALA A 40 -14.56 -14.22 -9.96
N ASN A 41 -14.88 -13.78 -8.75
CA ASN A 41 -16.23 -13.52 -8.28
C ASN A 41 -16.60 -12.03 -8.29
N THR A 42 -15.62 -11.15 -8.10
CA THR A 42 -15.84 -9.71 -7.90
C THR A 42 -15.35 -8.85 -9.08
N GLY A 43 -14.64 -9.45 -10.02
CA GLY A 43 -13.98 -8.73 -11.10
C GLY A 43 -13.06 -7.64 -10.55
N ILE A 44 -12.92 -6.56 -11.30
CA ILE A 44 -12.06 -5.40 -10.93
C ILE A 44 -12.63 -4.59 -9.76
N LEU A 45 -13.93 -4.65 -9.51
CA LEU A 45 -14.59 -3.89 -8.44
C LEU A 45 -14.12 -4.30 -7.05
N GLY A 46 -13.88 -5.60 -6.84
CA GLY A 46 -13.39 -6.10 -5.55
C GLY A 46 -12.08 -5.47 -5.12
N PRO A 47 -11.00 -5.60 -5.90
CA PRO A 47 -9.71 -4.94 -5.59
C PRO A 47 -9.83 -3.41 -5.49
N ALA A 48 -10.62 -2.75 -6.34
CA ALA A 48 -10.83 -1.30 -6.30
C ALA A 48 -11.49 -0.83 -4.99
N LEU A 49 -12.47 -1.56 -4.48
CA LEU A 49 -13.06 -1.28 -3.16
C LEU A 49 -12.09 -1.63 -2.03
N ALA A 50 -11.37 -2.74 -2.15
CA ALA A 50 -10.42 -3.18 -1.13
C ALA A 50 -9.31 -2.16 -0.89
N VAL A 51 -8.74 -1.54 -1.93
CA VAL A 51 -7.72 -0.51 -1.79
C VAL A 51 -8.25 0.70 -1.04
N GLY A 52 -9.43 1.21 -1.42
CA GLY A 52 -10.05 2.36 -0.76
C GLY A 52 -10.38 2.10 0.71
N LEU A 53 -10.98 0.95 1.00
CA LEU A 53 -11.34 0.55 2.37
C LEU A 53 -10.10 0.27 3.23
N ALA A 54 -9.04 -0.31 2.69
CA ALA A 54 -7.79 -0.55 3.41
C ALA A 54 -7.10 0.78 3.79
N VAL A 55 -7.05 1.75 2.86
CA VAL A 55 -6.53 3.10 3.16
C VAL A 55 -7.38 3.77 4.22
N LEU A 56 -8.70 3.73 4.08
CA LEU A 56 -9.62 4.33 5.04
C LEU A 56 -9.42 3.74 6.45
N ALA A 57 -9.48 2.40 6.56
CA ALA A 57 -9.30 1.70 7.83
C ALA A 57 -7.92 2.00 8.46
N GLY A 58 -6.85 1.94 7.67
CA GLY A 58 -5.49 2.26 8.13
C GLY A 58 -5.36 3.70 8.59
N ALA A 59 -5.92 4.66 7.84
CA ALA A 59 -5.88 6.07 8.19
C ALA A 59 -6.60 6.36 9.52
N TYR A 60 -7.76 5.77 9.74
CA TYR A 60 -8.45 5.89 11.02
C TYR A 60 -7.71 5.19 12.16
N ALA A 61 -7.11 4.02 11.91
CA ALA A 61 -6.43 3.25 12.94
C ALA A 61 -5.11 3.89 13.38
N VAL A 62 -4.27 4.35 12.46
CA VAL A 62 -2.90 4.79 12.76
C VAL A 62 -2.51 6.15 12.16
N GLY A 63 -3.41 6.84 11.48
CA GLY A 63 -3.11 8.13 10.85
C GLY A 63 -2.71 9.21 11.84
N HIS A 64 -3.26 9.18 13.05
CA HIS A 64 -2.87 10.08 14.13
C HIS A 64 -1.43 9.83 14.65
N ILE A 65 -0.81 8.70 14.27
CA ILE A 65 0.55 8.34 14.63
C ILE A 65 1.56 8.75 13.55
N SER A 66 1.31 8.37 12.27
CA SER A 66 2.27 8.55 11.17
C SER A 66 1.87 9.61 10.14
N GLY A 67 0.60 9.96 10.06
CA GLY A 67 0.01 10.72 8.97
C GLY A 67 -0.60 9.84 7.87
N ALA A 68 -0.50 8.51 7.99
CA ALA A 68 -1.10 7.52 7.09
C ALA A 68 -0.68 7.71 5.61
N HIS A 69 0.61 7.77 5.36
CA HIS A 69 1.10 7.85 3.99
C HIS A 69 0.94 6.53 3.24
N PHE A 70 1.43 5.42 3.82
CA PHE A 70 1.33 4.03 3.32
C PHE A 70 1.84 3.83 1.88
N ASN A 71 2.44 4.87 1.29
CA ASN A 71 2.86 4.89 -0.10
C ASN A 71 4.07 5.84 -0.26
N PRO A 72 5.16 5.42 -0.93
CA PRO A 72 6.29 6.28 -1.23
C PRO A 72 5.94 7.55 -2.00
N ALA A 73 5.03 7.47 -2.98
CA ALA A 73 4.60 8.63 -3.76
C ALA A 73 3.86 9.66 -2.89
N VAL A 74 3.00 9.20 -1.98
CA VAL A 74 2.33 10.08 -1.00
C VAL A 74 3.35 10.74 -0.07
N THR A 75 4.35 9.99 0.40
CA THR A 75 5.42 10.54 1.25
C THR A 75 6.21 11.62 0.53
N ILE A 76 6.62 11.37 -0.72
CA ILE A 76 7.33 12.35 -1.55
C ILE A 76 6.44 13.56 -1.84
N GLY A 77 5.18 13.34 -2.22
CA GLY A 77 4.23 14.42 -2.48
C GLY A 77 3.99 15.31 -1.26
N ALA A 78 3.86 14.73 -0.07
CA ALA A 78 3.75 15.47 1.18
C ALA A 78 5.01 16.28 1.49
N ALA A 79 6.20 15.73 1.21
CA ALA A 79 7.47 16.42 1.40
C ALA A 79 7.65 17.58 0.40
N VAL A 80 7.29 17.38 -0.87
CA VAL A 80 7.28 18.45 -1.90
C VAL A 80 6.31 19.56 -1.53
N ALA A 81 5.15 19.21 -0.98
CA ALA A 81 4.15 20.18 -0.51
C ALA A 81 4.54 20.89 0.80
N GLY A 82 5.72 20.61 1.38
CA GLY A 82 6.18 21.20 2.63
C GLY A 82 5.40 20.73 3.88
N ARG A 83 4.64 19.65 3.77
CA ARG A 83 3.83 19.07 4.85
C ARG A 83 4.52 17.94 5.60
N PHE A 84 5.69 17.52 5.11
CA PHE A 84 6.48 16.45 5.68
C PHE A 84 7.97 16.76 5.58
N ALA A 85 8.76 16.39 6.58
CA ALA A 85 10.19 16.70 6.59
C ALA A 85 10.97 15.73 5.67
N TRP A 86 11.71 16.25 4.71
CA TRP A 86 12.53 15.46 3.79
C TRP A 86 13.49 14.48 4.48
N LYS A 87 14.02 14.85 5.64
CA LYS A 87 14.92 14.00 6.43
C LYS A 87 14.25 12.70 6.91
N ASP A 88 12.92 12.70 7.07
CA ASP A 88 12.14 11.55 7.54
C ASP A 88 11.65 10.66 6.38
N ALA A 89 11.64 11.19 5.15
CA ALA A 89 11.11 10.50 3.99
C ALA A 89 11.79 9.16 3.67
N PRO A 90 13.12 9.03 3.72
CA PRO A 90 13.78 7.75 3.46
C PRO A 90 13.36 6.65 4.43
N ALA A 91 13.20 6.98 5.72
CA ALA A 91 12.79 6.02 6.74
C ALA A 91 11.34 5.54 6.52
N TYR A 92 10.44 6.46 6.14
CA TYR A 92 9.06 6.12 5.77
C TYR A 92 9.01 5.20 4.56
N ILE A 93 9.74 5.52 3.50
CA ILE A 93 9.79 4.71 2.28
C ILE A 93 10.29 3.29 2.59
N ILE A 94 11.33 3.15 3.42
CA ILE A 94 11.82 1.83 3.85
C ILE A 94 10.74 1.08 4.64
N ALA A 95 10.05 1.73 5.57
CA ALA A 95 8.97 1.12 6.34
C ALA A 95 7.83 0.64 5.43
N GLN A 96 7.46 1.43 4.44
CA GLN A 96 6.44 1.08 3.43
C GLN A 96 6.86 -0.13 2.58
N PHE A 97 8.12 -0.18 2.13
CA PHE A 97 8.64 -1.37 1.44
C PHE A 97 8.58 -2.61 2.33
N VAL A 98 8.95 -2.50 3.61
CA VAL A 98 8.85 -3.62 4.56
C VAL A 98 7.40 -4.08 4.70
N GLY A 99 6.45 -3.16 4.85
CA GLY A 99 5.02 -3.48 4.92
C GLY A 99 4.51 -4.21 3.68
N GLY A 100 4.86 -3.72 2.50
CA GLY A 100 4.51 -4.34 1.21
C GLY A 100 5.10 -5.73 1.04
N LEU A 101 6.40 -5.90 1.35
CA LEU A 101 7.07 -7.20 1.29
C LEU A 101 6.45 -8.22 2.24
N LEU A 102 6.11 -7.82 3.47
CA LEU A 102 5.44 -8.70 4.42
C LEU A 102 4.07 -9.16 3.91
N ALA A 103 3.27 -8.24 3.35
CA ALA A 103 1.97 -8.57 2.77
C ALA A 103 2.11 -9.55 1.59
N THR A 104 2.98 -9.25 0.64
CA THR A 104 3.20 -10.09 -0.54
C THR A 104 3.75 -11.46 -0.15
N SER A 105 4.70 -11.51 0.80
CA SER A 105 5.24 -12.78 1.31
C SER A 105 4.17 -13.62 2.00
N MET A 106 3.29 -13.01 2.79
CA MET A 106 2.15 -13.69 3.41
C MET A 106 1.22 -14.29 2.35
N LEU A 107 0.84 -13.50 1.33
CA LEU A 107 -0.04 -13.97 0.25
C LEU A 107 0.61 -15.09 -0.57
N ALA A 108 1.90 -14.98 -0.88
CA ALA A 108 2.66 -16.03 -1.56
C ALA A 108 2.72 -17.31 -0.73
N LEU A 109 2.91 -17.19 0.59
CA LEU A 109 2.90 -18.34 1.50
C LEU A 109 1.53 -19.01 1.52
N ILE A 110 0.43 -18.26 1.62
CA ILE A 110 -0.92 -18.81 1.53
C ILE A 110 -1.13 -19.51 0.18
N GLY A 111 -0.71 -18.91 -0.92
CA GLY A 111 -0.81 -19.49 -2.27
C GLY A 111 0.02 -20.76 -2.43
N ALA A 112 1.18 -20.87 -1.79
CA ALA A 112 2.02 -22.06 -1.83
C ALA A 112 1.37 -23.28 -1.17
N PHE A 113 0.52 -23.06 -0.16
CA PHE A 113 -0.25 -24.10 0.52
C PHE A 113 -1.72 -24.17 0.05
N GLY A 114 -2.09 -23.38 -0.95
CA GLY A 114 -3.39 -23.39 -1.59
C GLY A 114 -3.56 -24.48 -2.66
N PRO A 115 -4.62 -24.40 -3.48
CA PRO A 115 -4.81 -25.34 -4.59
C PRO A 115 -3.60 -25.40 -5.52
N SER A 116 -3.30 -26.58 -6.08
CA SER A 116 -2.16 -26.79 -6.97
C SER A 116 -2.17 -25.81 -8.14
N GLY A 117 -1.03 -25.17 -8.38
CA GLY A 117 -0.85 -24.20 -9.47
C GLY A 117 -1.29 -22.77 -9.19
N SER A 118 -1.98 -22.50 -8.06
CA SER A 118 -2.50 -21.16 -7.76
C SER A 118 -1.38 -20.11 -7.64
N LEU A 119 -0.28 -20.43 -6.94
CA LEU A 119 0.86 -19.54 -6.82
C LEU A 119 1.59 -19.37 -8.15
N ALA A 120 1.80 -20.45 -8.90
CA ALA A 120 2.46 -20.40 -10.20
C ALA A 120 1.69 -19.51 -11.19
N SER A 121 0.38 -19.68 -11.28
CA SER A 121 -0.47 -18.83 -12.14
C SER A 121 -0.41 -17.35 -11.74
N ALA A 122 -0.38 -17.05 -10.43
CA ALA A 122 -0.24 -15.67 -9.97
C ALA A 122 1.14 -15.09 -10.33
N GLN A 123 2.22 -15.89 -10.24
CA GLN A 123 3.57 -15.49 -10.61
C GLN A 123 3.73 -15.27 -12.11
N GLU A 124 3.15 -16.14 -12.95
CA GLU A 124 3.12 -15.99 -14.41
C GLU A 124 2.40 -14.69 -14.83
N GLY A 125 1.34 -14.30 -14.13
CA GLY A 125 0.64 -13.03 -14.30
C GLY A 125 1.33 -11.82 -13.64
N GLY A 126 2.59 -11.94 -13.22
CA GLY A 126 3.34 -10.84 -12.57
C GLY A 126 2.90 -10.53 -11.14
N PHE A 127 2.18 -11.44 -10.49
CA PHE A 127 1.65 -11.30 -9.12
C PHE A 127 0.90 -9.97 -8.91
N PHE A 128 0.06 -9.62 -9.87
CA PHE A 128 -0.77 -8.40 -9.87
C PHE A 128 0.04 -7.08 -9.90
N SER A 129 1.28 -7.13 -10.41
CA SER A 129 2.06 -5.92 -10.67
C SER A 129 1.48 -5.14 -11.84
N THR A 130 1.56 -3.81 -11.76
CA THR A 130 1.23 -2.93 -12.88
C THR A 130 2.32 -2.96 -13.95
N GLY A 131 1.94 -2.77 -15.21
CA GLY A 131 2.89 -2.78 -16.32
C GLY A 131 2.27 -2.28 -17.62
N TRP A 132 3.05 -2.34 -18.70
CA TRP A 132 2.64 -1.93 -20.03
C TRP A 132 2.81 -3.11 -21.01
N ASP A 133 2.34 -2.96 -22.24
CA ASP A 133 2.32 -3.98 -23.28
C ASP A 133 1.70 -5.31 -22.77
N ALA A 134 2.46 -6.38 -22.71
CA ALA A 134 1.99 -7.70 -22.29
C ALA A 134 1.52 -7.78 -20.82
N LEU A 135 1.92 -6.84 -19.95
CA LEU A 135 1.49 -6.75 -18.56
C LEU A 135 0.29 -5.82 -18.37
N SER A 136 -0.16 -5.16 -19.44
CA SER A 136 -1.39 -4.36 -19.41
C SER A 136 -2.57 -5.19 -19.91
N PRO A 137 -3.75 -5.12 -19.24
CA PRO A 137 -4.92 -5.94 -19.60
C PRO A 137 -5.34 -5.86 -21.08
N GLU A 138 -5.23 -4.68 -21.69
CA GLU A 138 -5.62 -4.44 -23.08
C GLU A 138 -4.40 -4.16 -24.00
N GLY A 139 -3.18 -4.46 -23.52
CA GLY A 139 -1.96 -4.23 -24.27
C GLY A 139 -1.60 -2.74 -24.43
N TYR A 140 -1.97 -1.89 -23.49
CA TYR A 140 -1.61 -0.48 -23.52
C TYR A 140 -0.11 -0.29 -23.42
N GLY A 141 0.46 0.48 -24.36
CA GLY A 141 1.89 0.79 -24.39
C GLY A 141 2.32 1.75 -23.29
N PHE A 142 3.64 1.85 -23.08
CA PHE A 142 4.26 2.64 -22.01
C PHE A 142 3.71 4.06 -21.85
N VAL A 143 3.56 4.81 -22.96
CA VAL A 143 3.08 6.21 -22.89
C VAL A 143 1.66 6.30 -22.33
N ALA A 144 0.77 5.37 -22.74
CA ALA A 144 -0.60 5.36 -22.24
C ALA A 144 -0.64 5.07 -20.74
N VAL A 145 0.18 4.13 -20.27
CA VAL A 145 0.28 3.79 -18.84
C VAL A 145 0.84 4.97 -18.04
N VAL A 146 1.91 5.63 -18.52
CA VAL A 146 2.46 6.81 -17.85
C VAL A 146 1.43 7.94 -17.74
N VAL A 147 0.65 8.19 -18.79
CA VAL A 147 -0.39 9.23 -18.74
C VAL A 147 -1.49 8.85 -17.74
N ALA A 148 -1.92 7.59 -17.73
CA ALA A 148 -2.91 7.11 -16.76
C ALA A 148 -2.42 7.26 -15.32
N GLU A 149 -1.21 6.83 -15.01
CA GLU A 149 -0.60 6.91 -13.67
C GLU A 149 -0.35 8.35 -13.19
N LEU A 150 -0.21 9.31 -14.12
CA LEU A 150 -0.04 10.73 -13.78
C LEU A 150 -1.36 11.45 -13.52
N VAL A 151 -2.46 10.98 -14.12
CA VAL A 151 -3.76 11.68 -14.11
C VAL A 151 -4.76 11.02 -13.18
N LEU A 152 -4.74 9.70 -13.05
CA LEU A 152 -5.71 8.89 -12.28
C LEU A 152 -5.13 8.48 -10.93
#